data_4980676bdc8eaadf005b0df5b606ace7
#
_entry.id   4980676bdc8eaadf005b0df5b606ace7
#
_cell.length_a   1.000
_cell.length_b   1.000
_cell.length_c   1.000
_cell.angle_alpha   90.00
_cell.angle_beta   90.00
_cell.angle_gamma   90.00
#
_symmetry.space_group_name_H-M   'P 1'
#
loop_
_entity.id
_entity.type
_entity.pdbx_description
1 polymer ?
#
loop_
_entity_poly.entity_id
_entity_poly.type
_entity_poly.pdbx_seq_one_letter_code
_entity_poly.pdbx_strand_id
1 'polypeptide(L)'
;PTAPDLHFGHTVLLNKLRHFQDLGHKVVFLIGDFTGRIGDPSGKNKTRPTVDSDDLIENAKTYKKQVFKILKEDLTEVKFNSEWCDQLGADGLIKLASKYNVARMLERDDFNKRFTSNKSIAIHEFLYPLVQGYDSVALQADVECGGTDQKFNLLVGRELQRDYDQDPQVVITVPILEGLDGEKKMSKSLDNYIAIDEEPNE
;
A
#
# COMPACT_ATOMS: atom_id res chain seq x y z
N PRO A 1 0.87 -1.60 -6.09
CA PRO A 1 1.74 -2.55 -6.79
C PRO A 1 2.62 -1.81 -7.79
N THR A 2 3.87 -2.25 -7.96
CA THR A 2 4.84 -1.63 -8.88
C THR A 2 5.08 -2.47 -10.15
N ALA A 3 4.42 -3.60 -10.28
CA ALA A 3 4.51 -4.50 -11.43
C ALA A 3 3.16 -4.57 -12.16
N PRO A 4 3.11 -4.74 -13.48
CA PRO A 4 1.90 -4.52 -14.29
C PRO A 4 0.71 -5.44 -14.00
N ASP A 5 0.89 -6.54 -13.26
CA ASP A 5 -0.19 -7.48 -13.03
C ASP A 5 -0.47 -7.72 -11.55
N LEU A 6 -1.72 -7.99 -11.23
CA LEU A 6 -2.13 -8.52 -9.94
C LEU A 6 -2.00 -10.06 -9.95
N HIS A 7 -1.73 -10.63 -8.78
CA HIS A 7 -1.66 -12.07 -8.60
C HIS A 7 -2.72 -12.53 -7.57
N PHE A 8 -2.91 -13.85 -7.47
CA PHE A 8 -3.93 -14.44 -6.61
C PHE A 8 -3.87 -13.98 -5.15
N GLY A 9 -2.68 -13.66 -4.63
CA GLY A 9 -2.54 -13.08 -3.29
C GLY A 9 -3.32 -11.76 -3.10
N HIS A 10 -3.49 -10.96 -4.15
CA HIS A 10 -4.29 -9.73 -4.09
C HIS A 10 -5.80 -10.00 -4.06
N THR A 11 -6.25 -11.14 -4.57
CA THR A 11 -7.68 -11.47 -4.60
C THR A 11 -8.27 -11.65 -3.21
N VAL A 12 -7.47 -12.04 -2.23
CA VAL A 12 -7.90 -12.13 -0.82
C VAL A 12 -8.43 -10.79 -0.33
N LEU A 13 -7.67 -9.71 -0.59
CA LEU A 13 -8.07 -8.35 -0.25
C LEU A 13 -9.22 -7.86 -1.13
N LEU A 14 -9.16 -8.07 -2.45
CA LEU A 14 -10.20 -7.65 -3.39
C LEU A 14 -11.55 -8.30 -3.07
N ASN A 15 -11.58 -9.57 -2.71
CA ASN A 15 -12.81 -10.24 -2.28
C ASN A 15 -13.36 -9.64 -0.97
N LYS A 16 -12.49 -9.22 -0.04
CA LYS A 16 -12.94 -8.52 1.17
C LYS A 16 -13.58 -7.17 0.80
N LEU A 17 -12.97 -6.41 -0.09
CA LEU A 17 -13.53 -5.16 -0.59
C LEU A 17 -14.85 -5.39 -1.35
N ARG A 18 -14.96 -6.49 -2.10
CA ARG A 18 -16.21 -6.87 -2.77
C ARG A 18 -17.35 -7.12 -1.78
N HIS A 19 -17.07 -7.74 -0.61
CA HIS A 19 -18.08 -7.91 0.44
C HIS A 19 -18.62 -6.56 0.95
N PHE A 20 -17.77 -5.52 1.05
CA PHE A 20 -18.25 -4.17 1.38
C PHE A 20 -19.16 -3.62 0.28
N GLN A 21 -18.82 -3.82 -0.98
CA GLN A 21 -19.69 -3.39 -2.09
C GLN A 21 -21.03 -4.13 -2.11
N ASP A 22 -21.05 -5.40 -1.74
CA ASP A 22 -22.30 -6.16 -1.67
C ASP A 22 -23.21 -5.68 -0.54
N LEU A 23 -22.67 -4.96 0.44
CA LEU A 23 -23.38 -4.24 1.49
C LEU A 23 -23.68 -2.78 1.12
N GLY A 24 -23.39 -2.35 -0.10
CA GLY A 24 -23.69 -1.00 -0.60
C GLY A 24 -22.61 0.06 -0.34
N HIS A 25 -21.44 -0.32 0.18
CA HIS A 25 -20.35 0.62 0.40
C HIS A 25 -19.58 0.94 -0.89
N LYS A 26 -19.05 2.15 -0.96
CA LYS A 26 -18.08 2.54 -2.00
C LYS A 26 -16.69 2.08 -1.62
N VAL A 27 -15.94 1.62 -2.62
CA VAL A 27 -14.55 1.21 -2.48
C VAL A 27 -13.65 2.20 -3.21
N VAL A 28 -12.62 2.69 -2.55
CA VAL A 28 -11.53 3.42 -3.18
C VAL A 28 -10.38 2.43 -3.41
N PHE A 29 -10.04 2.21 -4.68
CA PHE A 29 -8.86 1.45 -5.06
C PHE A 29 -7.71 2.42 -5.29
N LEU A 30 -6.79 2.46 -4.33
CA LEU A 30 -5.67 3.41 -4.34
C LEU A 30 -4.44 2.83 -5.03
N ILE A 31 -3.90 3.58 -5.98
CA ILE A 31 -2.62 3.33 -6.64
C ILE A 31 -1.58 4.25 -6.03
N GLY A 32 -0.56 3.65 -5.42
CA GLY A 32 0.52 4.36 -4.75
C GLY A 32 1.64 4.74 -5.73
N ASP A 33 1.35 5.59 -6.70
CA ASP A 33 2.32 6.05 -7.69
C ASP A 33 3.36 7.01 -7.07
N PHE A 34 2.98 7.86 -6.12
CA PHE A 34 3.92 8.69 -5.37
C PHE A 34 4.75 7.86 -4.39
N THR A 35 4.11 6.99 -3.60
CA THR A 35 4.82 6.12 -2.67
C THR A 35 5.75 5.15 -3.39
N GLY A 36 5.43 4.78 -4.63
CA GLY A 36 6.29 3.99 -5.50
C GLY A 36 7.65 4.66 -5.80
N ARG A 37 7.70 6.00 -5.81
CA ARG A 37 8.94 6.78 -5.98
C ARG A 37 9.85 6.71 -4.75
N ILE A 38 9.27 6.56 -3.55
CA ILE A 38 10.03 6.39 -2.29
C ILE A 38 10.56 4.95 -2.18
N GLY A 39 9.74 3.98 -2.54
CA GLY A 39 9.99 2.56 -2.38
C GLY A 39 9.64 2.04 -0.98
N ASP A 40 8.96 0.89 -0.93
CA ASP A 40 8.62 0.24 0.35
C ASP A 40 9.87 -0.33 1.01
N PRO A 41 10.27 0.16 2.21
CA PRO A 41 11.46 -0.33 2.92
C PRO A 41 11.31 -1.76 3.45
N SER A 42 10.09 -2.32 3.52
CA SER A 42 9.86 -3.71 3.96
C SER A 42 10.39 -4.76 2.98
N GLY A 43 10.72 -4.38 1.77
CA GLY A 43 11.29 -5.25 0.74
C GLY A 43 12.81 -5.17 0.68
N LYS A 44 13.51 -6.23 1.04
CA LYS A 44 14.96 -6.50 0.88
C LYS A 44 15.83 -5.34 0.37
N ASN A 45 16.88 -5.03 1.10
CA ASN A 45 18.14 -4.25 0.93
C ASN A 45 18.52 -3.64 -0.46
N LYS A 46 17.63 -3.46 -1.40
CA LYS A 46 17.86 -2.74 -2.64
C LYS A 46 16.69 -1.77 -2.84
N THR A 47 17.00 -0.49 -2.81
CA THR A 47 16.14 0.55 -3.39
C THR A 47 15.60 0.03 -4.73
N ARG A 48 14.29 -0.19 -4.81
CA ARG A 48 13.67 -0.52 -6.10
C ARG A 48 13.97 0.65 -7.05
N PRO A 49 14.28 0.39 -8.32
CA PRO A 49 14.40 1.47 -9.29
C PRO A 49 13.13 2.30 -9.25
N THR A 50 13.27 3.61 -9.28
CA THR A 50 12.16 4.54 -9.47
C THR A 50 11.44 4.16 -10.76
N VAL A 51 10.16 3.80 -10.67
CA VAL A 51 9.34 3.51 -11.85
C VAL A 51 9.04 4.84 -12.52
N ASP A 52 9.21 4.93 -13.83
CA ASP A 52 8.91 6.15 -14.57
C ASP A 52 7.40 6.43 -14.51
N SER A 53 7.03 7.72 -14.56
CA SER A 53 5.63 8.14 -14.48
C SER A 53 4.76 7.55 -15.61
N ASP A 54 5.34 7.39 -16.79
CA ASP A 54 4.62 6.82 -17.94
C ASP A 54 4.35 5.31 -17.74
N ASP A 55 5.30 4.58 -17.20
CA ASP A 55 5.12 3.16 -16.83
C ASP A 55 4.06 2.99 -15.74
N LEU A 56 3.97 3.93 -14.79
CA LEU A 56 2.95 3.90 -13.72
C LEU A 56 1.54 4.10 -14.28
N ILE A 57 1.37 5.00 -15.26
CA ILE A 57 0.08 5.25 -15.92
C ILE A 57 -0.36 4.02 -16.73
N GLU A 58 0.55 3.39 -17.47
CA GLU A 58 0.23 2.17 -18.24
C GLU A 58 -0.11 1.00 -17.31
N ASN A 59 0.67 0.79 -16.25
CA ASN A 59 0.38 -0.20 -15.22
C ASN A 59 -0.97 0.05 -14.54
N ALA A 60 -1.37 1.31 -14.34
CA ALA A 60 -2.65 1.66 -13.77
C ALA A 60 -3.84 1.22 -14.64
N LYS A 61 -3.72 1.29 -15.97
CA LYS A 61 -4.76 0.78 -16.90
C LYS A 61 -4.91 -0.73 -16.78
N THR A 62 -3.80 -1.46 -16.68
CA THR A 62 -3.80 -2.90 -16.49
C THR A 62 -4.44 -3.29 -15.16
N TYR A 63 -4.08 -2.61 -14.06
CA TYR A 63 -4.71 -2.83 -12.75
C TYR A 63 -6.21 -2.60 -12.78
N LYS A 64 -6.65 -1.51 -13.39
CA LYS A 64 -8.07 -1.19 -13.50
C LYS A 64 -8.85 -2.34 -14.16
N LYS A 65 -8.34 -2.89 -15.26
CA LYS A 65 -8.95 -4.02 -15.95
C LYS A 65 -9.02 -5.27 -15.07
N GLN A 66 -7.94 -5.57 -14.34
CA GLN A 66 -7.85 -6.75 -13.48
C GLN A 66 -8.72 -6.63 -12.22
N VAL A 67 -8.73 -5.46 -11.60
CA VAL A 67 -9.54 -5.18 -10.39
C VAL A 67 -11.02 -5.35 -10.68
N PHE A 68 -11.50 -4.90 -11.84
CA PHE A 68 -12.91 -5.02 -12.23
C PHE A 68 -13.36 -6.43 -12.63
N LYS A 69 -12.46 -7.41 -12.66
CA LYS A 69 -12.85 -8.82 -12.66
C LYS A 69 -13.50 -9.25 -11.33
N ILE A 70 -13.22 -8.54 -10.23
CA ILE A 70 -13.69 -8.86 -8.89
C ILE A 70 -14.60 -7.76 -8.33
N LEU A 71 -14.19 -6.50 -8.42
CA LEU A 71 -14.93 -5.37 -7.88
C LEU A 71 -16.00 -4.87 -8.87
N LYS A 72 -17.09 -4.32 -8.33
CA LYS A 72 -18.14 -3.63 -9.09
C LYS A 72 -17.61 -2.27 -9.52
N GLU A 73 -17.64 -1.98 -10.80
CA GLU A 73 -17.11 -0.72 -11.36
C GLU A 73 -17.90 0.50 -10.87
N ASP A 74 -19.21 0.40 -10.78
CA ASP A 74 -20.13 1.45 -10.33
C ASP A 74 -19.97 1.82 -8.83
N LEU A 75 -19.35 0.95 -8.03
CA LEU A 75 -19.06 1.16 -6.62
C LEU A 75 -17.55 1.29 -6.34
N THR A 76 -16.72 1.44 -7.37
CA THR A 76 -15.26 1.57 -7.22
C THR A 76 -14.77 2.89 -7.78
N GLU A 77 -14.03 3.63 -6.97
CA GLU A 77 -13.28 4.80 -7.40
C GLU A 77 -11.78 4.47 -7.41
N VAL A 78 -11.12 4.71 -8.54
CA VAL A 78 -9.66 4.54 -8.65
C VAL A 78 -8.99 5.88 -8.43
N LYS A 79 -8.09 5.96 -7.45
CA LYS A 79 -7.34 7.16 -7.07
C LYS A 79 -5.84 6.93 -7.14
N PHE A 80 -5.09 8.00 -7.34
CA PHE A 80 -3.64 8.03 -7.32
C PHE A 80 -3.16 8.91 -6.18
N ASN A 81 -2.23 8.45 -5.37
CA ASN A 81 -1.78 9.26 -4.24
C ASN A 81 -0.90 10.45 -4.65
N SER A 82 -0.43 10.52 -5.88
CA SER A 82 0.17 11.74 -6.43
C SER A 82 -0.81 12.92 -6.46
N GLU A 83 -2.13 12.69 -6.55
CA GLU A 83 -3.16 13.73 -6.57
C GLU A 83 -3.05 14.69 -5.37
N TRP A 84 -2.65 14.19 -4.21
CA TRP A 84 -2.46 15.00 -2.99
C TRP A 84 -1.01 15.07 -2.53
N CYS A 85 -0.20 14.03 -2.77
CA CYS A 85 1.18 14.03 -2.29
C CYS A 85 2.08 14.99 -3.06
N ASP A 86 1.89 15.16 -4.37
CA ASP A 86 2.64 16.15 -5.17
C ASP A 86 2.32 17.59 -4.72
N GLN A 87 1.17 17.83 -4.10
CA GLN A 87 0.77 19.14 -3.58
C GLN A 87 1.34 19.45 -2.19
N LEU A 88 1.86 18.45 -1.46
CA LEU A 88 2.44 18.69 -0.12
C LEU A 88 3.62 19.65 -0.16
N GLY A 89 4.49 19.53 -1.16
CA GLY A 89 5.73 20.28 -1.20
C GLY A 89 6.65 20.00 -0.01
N ALA A 90 7.72 20.77 0.13
CA ALA A 90 8.66 20.60 1.24
C ALA A 90 8.04 20.93 2.60
N ASP A 91 7.25 21.99 2.69
CA ASP A 91 6.59 22.40 3.92
C ASP A 91 5.57 21.38 4.41
N GLY A 92 4.79 20.82 3.50
CA GLY A 92 3.83 19.76 3.81
C GLY A 92 4.51 18.49 4.31
N LEU A 93 5.62 18.08 3.70
CA LEU A 93 6.41 16.93 4.16
C LEU A 93 7.02 17.16 5.54
N ILE A 94 7.54 18.36 5.82
CA ILE A 94 8.06 18.73 7.15
C ILE A 94 6.92 18.67 8.18
N LYS A 95 5.76 19.25 7.87
CA LYS A 95 4.58 19.22 8.73
C LYS A 95 4.11 17.77 8.98
N LEU A 96 4.09 16.94 7.97
CA LEU A 96 3.73 15.52 8.10
C LEU A 96 4.74 14.77 8.98
N ALA A 97 6.05 14.96 8.73
CA ALA A 97 7.12 14.35 9.51
C ALA A 97 7.11 14.76 10.98
N SER A 98 6.67 16.00 11.29
CA SER A 98 6.59 16.51 12.68
C SER A 98 5.49 15.82 13.52
N LYS A 99 4.55 15.13 12.90
CA LYS A 99 3.44 14.43 13.59
C LYS A 99 3.80 13.03 14.09
N TYR A 100 4.99 12.54 13.75
CA TYR A 100 5.42 11.21 14.14
C TYR A 100 6.85 11.24 14.66
N ASN A 101 7.20 10.34 15.58
CA ASN A 101 8.53 10.31 16.16
C ASN A 101 9.32 9.06 15.78
N VAL A 102 10.65 9.17 15.81
CA VAL A 102 11.56 8.08 15.41
C VAL A 102 11.42 6.86 16.30
N ALA A 103 11.16 7.01 17.60
CA ALA A 103 10.99 5.88 18.52
C ALA A 103 9.79 5.00 18.10
N ARG A 104 8.67 5.61 17.75
CA ARG A 104 7.50 4.91 17.22
C ARG A 104 7.78 4.29 15.85
N MET A 105 8.53 5.00 14.97
CA MET A 105 8.89 4.46 13.67
C MET A 105 9.76 3.19 13.80
N LEU A 106 10.62 3.13 14.79
CA LEU A 106 11.48 1.97 15.08
C LEU A 106 10.73 0.77 15.70
N GLU A 107 9.43 0.89 16.04
CA GLU A 107 8.58 -0.25 16.40
C GLU A 107 8.23 -1.12 15.19
N ARG A 108 8.39 -0.62 13.97
CA ARG A 108 8.22 -1.40 12.76
C ARG A 108 9.32 -2.45 12.65
N ASP A 109 8.95 -3.71 12.46
CA ASP A 109 9.82 -4.88 12.53
C ASP A 109 11.10 -4.79 11.70
N ASP A 110 11.00 -4.33 10.45
CA ASP A 110 12.15 -4.21 9.55
C ASP A 110 13.12 -3.11 10.00
N PHE A 111 12.60 -1.95 10.44
CA PHE A 111 13.42 -0.88 10.99
C PHE A 111 14.07 -1.31 12.30
N ASN A 112 13.34 -1.96 13.20
CA ASN A 112 13.87 -2.47 14.45
C ASN A 112 15.03 -3.46 14.22
N LYS A 113 14.83 -4.44 13.35
CA LYS A 113 15.85 -5.44 13.01
C LYS A 113 17.10 -4.81 12.39
N ARG A 114 16.93 -3.81 11.53
CA ARG A 114 18.06 -3.09 10.91
C ARG A 114 18.78 -2.22 11.92
N PHE A 115 18.04 -1.48 12.73
CA PHE A 115 18.60 -0.61 13.77
C PHE A 115 19.41 -1.41 14.80
N THR A 116 18.85 -2.49 15.36
CA THR A 116 19.51 -3.34 16.36
C THR A 116 20.70 -4.12 15.79
N SER A 117 20.72 -4.36 14.47
CA SER A 117 21.83 -5.01 13.77
C SER A 117 22.87 -4.02 13.21
N ASN A 118 22.80 -2.74 13.57
CA ASN A 118 23.64 -1.66 13.06
C ASN A 118 23.67 -1.56 11.51
N LYS A 119 22.57 -1.92 10.86
CA LYS A 119 22.39 -1.74 9.41
C LYS A 119 21.83 -0.34 9.12
N SER A 120 22.29 0.24 8.01
CA SER A 120 21.85 1.58 7.62
C SER A 120 20.35 1.64 7.36
N ILE A 121 19.72 2.73 7.80
CA ILE A 121 18.36 3.12 7.45
C ILE A 121 18.45 4.54 6.88
N ALA A 122 18.04 4.73 5.63
CA ALA A 122 18.05 6.06 5.05
C ALA A 122 16.81 6.86 5.52
N ILE A 123 16.96 8.17 5.70
CA ILE A 123 15.91 9.05 6.25
C ILE A 123 14.63 9.00 5.39
N HIS A 124 14.76 8.92 4.07
CA HIS A 124 13.59 8.86 3.19
C HIS A 124 12.72 7.61 3.41
N GLU A 125 13.31 6.52 3.93
CA GLU A 125 12.56 5.30 4.23
C GLU A 125 11.54 5.51 5.36
N PHE A 126 11.83 6.42 6.30
CA PHE A 126 10.87 6.81 7.34
C PHE A 126 9.71 7.65 6.81
N LEU A 127 9.87 8.29 5.65
CA LEU A 127 8.79 9.02 5.01
C LEU A 127 7.73 8.08 4.39
N TYR A 128 8.12 6.87 3.99
CA TYR A 128 7.19 5.94 3.34
C TYR A 128 5.93 5.64 4.17
N PRO A 129 6.02 5.19 5.45
CA PRO A 129 4.84 4.96 6.26
C PRO A 129 4.00 6.22 6.52
N LEU A 130 4.65 7.39 6.58
CA LEU A 130 3.95 8.66 6.81
C LEU A 130 3.17 9.10 5.56
N VAL A 131 3.77 8.98 4.39
CA VAL A 131 3.12 9.32 3.12
C VAL A 131 1.98 8.35 2.84
N GLN A 132 2.18 7.04 3.06
CA GLN A 132 1.10 6.07 2.96
C GLN A 132 -0.01 6.36 3.98
N GLY A 133 0.34 6.70 5.22
CA GLY A 133 -0.65 7.06 6.24
C GLY A 133 -1.40 8.35 5.91
N TYR A 134 -0.78 9.29 5.20
CA TYR A 134 -1.45 10.50 4.74
C TYR A 134 -2.52 10.24 3.68
N ASP A 135 -2.44 9.14 2.94
CA ASP A 135 -3.49 8.71 2.02
C ASP A 135 -4.83 8.55 2.76
N SER A 136 -4.82 7.99 3.98
CA SER A 136 -6.03 7.85 4.81
C SER A 136 -6.63 9.20 5.20
N VAL A 137 -5.77 10.20 5.47
CA VAL A 137 -6.18 11.57 5.78
C VAL A 137 -6.78 12.24 4.55
N ALA A 138 -6.10 12.15 3.40
CA ALA A 138 -6.54 12.77 2.15
C ALA A 138 -7.87 12.19 1.65
N LEU A 139 -8.07 10.90 1.81
CA LEU A 139 -9.29 10.18 1.43
C LEU A 139 -10.40 10.29 2.48
N GLN A 140 -10.10 10.74 3.70
CA GLN A 140 -11.03 10.69 4.84
C GLN A 140 -11.64 9.29 4.99
N ALA A 141 -10.77 8.27 4.95
CA ALA A 141 -11.20 6.88 4.89
C ALA A 141 -11.88 6.45 6.21
N ASP A 142 -13.06 5.81 6.11
CA ASP A 142 -13.74 5.21 7.27
C ASP A 142 -13.15 3.85 7.62
N VAL A 143 -12.71 3.10 6.61
CA VAL A 143 -12.15 1.76 6.73
C VAL A 143 -10.97 1.62 5.77
N GLU A 144 -9.84 1.15 6.26
CA GLU A 144 -8.69 0.78 5.43
C GLU A 144 -8.41 -0.71 5.54
N CYS A 145 -8.28 -1.36 4.38
CA CYS A 145 -8.02 -2.79 4.29
C CYS A 145 -6.64 -3.05 3.69
N GLY A 146 -5.88 -3.98 4.27
CA GLY A 146 -4.58 -4.37 3.76
C GLY A 146 -4.14 -5.76 4.18
N GLY A 147 -2.99 -6.22 3.71
CA GLY A 147 -2.36 -7.43 4.21
C GLY A 147 -1.85 -7.27 5.64
N THR A 148 -1.67 -8.38 6.37
CA THR A 148 -1.12 -8.36 7.73
C THR A 148 0.27 -7.72 7.80
N ASP A 149 1.06 -7.79 6.72
CA ASP A 149 2.37 -7.14 6.60
C ASP A 149 2.29 -5.61 6.51
N GLN A 150 1.13 -5.05 6.18
CA GLN A 150 0.89 -3.61 6.10
C GLN A 150 0.33 -3.01 7.40
N LYS A 151 0.06 -3.83 8.41
CA LYS A 151 -0.63 -3.41 9.65
C LYS A 151 -0.01 -2.15 10.28
N PHE A 152 1.31 -2.06 10.33
CA PHE A 152 1.99 -0.89 10.89
C PHE A 152 1.61 0.39 10.14
N ASN A 153 1.72 0.38 8.81
CA ASN A 153 1.44 1.54 7.97
C ASN A 153 -0.05 1.97 8.06
N LEU A 154 -0.97 0.99 8.10
CA LEU A 154 -2.40 1.25 8.28
C LEU A 154 -2.69 1.93 9.63
N LEU A 155 -1.99 1.52 10.68
CA LEU A 155 -2.11 2.15 12.00
C LEU A 155 -1.51 3.56 12.03
N VAL A 156 -0.44 3.82 11.28
CA VAL A 156 0.09 5.19 11.09
C VAL A 156 -0.98 6.08 10.46
N GLY A 157 -1.70 5.62 9.44
CA GLY A 157 -2.81 6.35 8.84
C GLY A 157 -3.90 6.71 9.84
N ARG A 158 -4.28 5.74 10.68
CA ARG A 158 -5.25 5.94 11.75
C ARG A 158 -4.79 6.97 12.81
N GLU A 159 -3.51 6.98 13.16
CA GLU A 159 -2.95 8.00 14.07
C GLU A 159 -2.92 9.38 13.43
N LEU A 160 -2.49 9.46 12.17
CA LEU A 160 -2.47 10.73 11.43
C LEU A 160 -3.87 11.33 11.28
N GLN A 161 -4.91 10.54 11.04
CA GLN A 161 -6.28 11.07 10.99
C GLN A 161 -6.64 11.81 12.28
N ARG A 162 -6.30 11.28 13.47
CA ARG A 162 -6.50 12.00 14.75
C ARG A 162 -5.75 13.32 14.80
N ASP A 163 -4.49 13.32 14.30
CA ASP A 163 -3.65 14.52 14.27
C ASP A 163 -4.12 15.59 13.26
N TYR A 164 -5.03 15.20 12.37
CA TYR A 164 -5.72 16.05 11.41
C TYR A 164 -7.20 16.27 11.77
N ASP A 165 -7.58 16.04 13.05
CA ASP A 165 -8.94 16.23 13.57
C ASP A 165 -10.01 15.44 12.80
N GLN A 166 -9.67 14.24 12.32
CA GLN A 166 -10.59 13.30 11.66
C GLN A 166 -10.92 12.12 12.58
N ASP A 167 -12.07 11.52 12.37
CA ASP A 167 -12.40 10.25 13.00
C ASP A 167 -11.45 9.15 12.52
N PRO A 168 -10.81 8.41 13.45
CA PRO A 168 -9.81 7.42 13.05
C PRO A 168 -10.47 6.19 12.43
N GLN A 169 -10.02 5.85 11.23
CA GLN A 169 -10.49 4.71 10.44
C GLN A 169 -10.46 3.36 11.18
N VAL A 170 -11.32 2.45 10.79
CA VAL A 170 -11.20 1.04 11.15
C VAL A 170 -10.15 0.37 10.26
N VAL A 171 -9.21 -0.33 10.88
CA VAL A 171 -8.18 -1.09 10.15
C VAL A 171 -8.57 -2.56 10.10
N ILE A 172 -8.65 -3.11 8.89
CA ILE A 172 -8.92 -4.52 8.66
C ILE A 172 -7.73 -5.14 7.93
N THR A 173 -7.13 -6.15 8.54
CA THR A 173 -6.05 -6.90 7.89
C THR A 173 -6.52 -8.28 7.47
N VAL A 174 -6.09 -8.70 6.28
CA VAL A 174 -6.31 -10.05 5.75
C VAL A 174 -5.00 -10.83 5.75
N PRO A 175 -5.04 -12.16 5.92
CA PRO A 175 -3.84 -12.97 5.85
C PRO A 175 -3.22 -12.89 4.45
N ILE A 176 -1.89 -13.04 4.42
CA ILE A 176 -1.13 -13.11 3.18
C ILE A 176 -1.25 -14.52 2.63
N LEU A 177 -1.53 -14.63 1.34
CA LEU A 177 -1.54 -15.92 0.66
C LEU A 177 -0.10 -16.41 0.46
N GLU A 178 0.14 -17.67 0.77
CA GLU A 178 1.40 -18.36 0.48
C GLU A 178 1.55 -18.56 -1.04
N GLY A 179 2.78 -18.50 -1.50
CA GLY A 179 3.10 -18.74 -2.90
C GLY A 179 3.10 -20.22 -3.25
N LEU A 180 3.42 -20.54 -4.51
CA LEU A 180 3.49 -21.90 -5.02
C LEU A 180 4.55 -22.76 -4.32
N ASP A 181 5.52 -22.12 -3.65
CA ASP A 181 6.54 -22.79 -2.84
C ASP A 181 6.01 -23.30 -1.48
N GLY A 182 4.82 -22.89 -1.06
CA GLY A 182 4.20 -23.29 0.21
C GLY A 182 4.91 -22.76 1.48
N GLU A 183 5.84 -21.82 1.34
CA GLU A 183 6.64 -21.29 2.47
C GLU A 183 6.61 -19.77 2.54
N LYS A 184 6.76 -19.11 1.40
CA LYS A 184 6.89 -17.64 1.33
C LYS A 184 5.59 -17.03 0.85
N LYS A 185 5.40 -15.76 1.19
CA LYS A 185 4.27 -15.02 0.64
C LYS A 185 4.30 -15.04 -0.88
N MET A 186 3.13 -15.16 -1.49
CA MET A 186 2.99 -15.02 -2.94
C MET A 186 3.49 -13.67 -3.40
N SER A 187 4.45 -13.66 -4.31
CA SER A 187 5.09 -12.44 -4.80
C SER A 187 5.75 -12.65 -6.15
N LYS A 188 5.61 -11.67 -7.05
CA LYS A 188 6.31 -11.65 -8.33
C LYS A 188 7.84 -11.66 -8.17
N SER A 189 8.35 -10.94 -7.17
CA SER A 189 9.80 -10.90 -6.92
C SER A 189 10.39 -12.22 -6.44
N LEU A 190 9.56 -13.18 -6.08
CA LEU A 190 9.93 -14.53 -5.65
C LEU A 190 9.61 -15.58 -6.69
N ASP A 191 9.00 -15.19 -7.80
CA ASP A 191 8.58 -16.08 -8.89
C ASP A 191 7.72 -17.28 -8.41
N ASN A 192 6.88 -17.05 -7.38
CA ASN A 192 6.04 -18.04 -6.72
C ASN A 192 4.56 -17.65 -6.75
N TYR A 193 4.12 -17.00 -7.82
CA TYR A 193 2.78 -16.42 -7.94
C TYR A 193 1.99 -17.01 -9.10
N ILE A 194 0.68 -16.83 -9.07
CA ILE A 194 -0.25 -17.05 -10.18
C ILE A 194 -0.85 -15.69 -10.53
N ALA A 195 -0.72 -15.25 -11.78
CA ALA A 195 -1.33 -14.01 -12.23
C ALA A 195 -2.85 -14.13 -12.36
N ILE A 196 -3.58 -13.00 -12.18
CA ILE A 196 -5.06 -13.01 -12.31
C ILE A 196 -5.51 -13.25 -13.77
N ASP A 197 -4.66 -12.89 -14.72
CA ASP A 197 -4.93 -13.01 -16.16
C ASP A 197 -4.29 -14.25 -16.80
N GLU A 198 -3.63 -15.09 -16.02
CA GLU A 198 -3.01 -16.35 -16.48
C GLU A 198 -4.05 -17.36 -16.96
N GLU A 199 -3.77 -18.04 -18.05
CA GLU A 199 -4.66 -19.06 -18.59
C GLU A 199 -4.71 -20.28 -17.66
N PRO A 200 -5.89 -20.96 -17.50
CA PRO A 200 -6.05 -22.04 -16.51
C PRO A 200 -5.14 -23.25 -16.71
N ASN A 201 -4.48 -23.37 -17.85
CA ASN A 201 -3.62 -24.50 -18.23
C ASN A 201 -2.12 -24.12 -18.29
N GLU A 202 -1.75 -22.92 -17.92
CA GLU A 202 -0.36 -22.49 -17.73
C GLU A 202 0.06 -22.69 -16.28
#